data_326e2bb5050923ccbe3f22d7857bc5a4
#
_entry.id   326e2bb5050923ccbe3f22d7857bc5a4
#
_cell.length_a   1.000
_cell.length_b   1.000
_cell.length_c   1.000
_cell.angle_alpha   90.00
_cell.angle_beta   90.00
_cell.angle_gamma   90.00
#
_symmetry.space_group_name_H-M   'P 1'
#
loop_
_entity.id
_entity.type
_entity.pdbx_description
1 polymer ?
#
loop_
_entity_poly.entity_id
_entity_poly.type
_entity_poly.pdbx_seq_one_letter_code
_entity_poly.pdbx_strand_id
1 'polypeptide(L)'
;PDLLATAELLHCAGRVASLVFEPCAGFEALRQDALAPQQAYADYLRGQINLQSIPLLPQAQRAAAAGDANALKEIADPLSQLVAAGVLLQTGKASPAVIGQAIDTASSQGWRRPLLAWLGVQLKRAEQGGDLQEAVRLRRRMALTQGRALPMNQPRHELLSDTQKESP
;
A
#
# COMPACT_ATOMS: atom_id res chain seq x y z
N PRO A 1 24.16 -5.53 -18.38
CA PRO A 1 23.62 -6.28 -17.23
C PRO A 1 23.10 -5.33 -16.14
N ASP A 2 23.84 -4.28 -15.81
CA ASP A 2 23.56 -3.38 -14.70
C ASP A 2 22.26 -2.58 -14.86
N LEU A 3 22.01 -2.01 -16.04
CA LEU A 3 20.78 -1.27 -16.33
C LEU A 3 19.53 -2.16 -16.29
N LEU A 4 19.65 -3.40 -16.75
CA LEU A 4 18.52 -4.34 -16.72
C LEU A 4 18.20 -4.75 -15.28
N ALA A 5 19.20 -5.05 -14.47
CA ALA A 5 19.04 -5.37 -13.04
C ALA A 5 18.37 -4.19 -12.30
N THR A 6 18.78 -2.96 -12.60
CA THR A 6 18.19 -1.75 -12.03
C THR A 6 16.72 -1.59 -12.46
N ALA A 7 16.38 -1.83 -13.73
CA ALA A 7 15.01 -1.75 -14.23
C ALA A 7 14.10 -2.78 -13.54
N GLU A 8 14.58 -4.01 -13.37
CA GLU A 8 13.84 -5.07 -12.67
C GLU A 8 13.60 -4.70 -11.20
N LEU A 9 14.59 -4.12 -10.52
CA LEU A 9 14.44 -3.64 -9.15
C LEU A 9 13.43 -2.49 -9.02
N LEU A 10 13.42 -1.55 -9.97
CA LEU A 10 12.42 -0.47 -9.99
C LEU A 10 10.99 -1.03 -10.19
N HIS A 11 10.84 -2.01 -11.06
CA HIS A 11 9.58 -2.71 -11.25
C HIS A 11 9.11 -3.38 -9.94
N CYS A 12 10.02 -4.09 -9.28
CA CYS A 12 9.72 -4.72 -7.99
C CYS A 12 9.41 -3.70 -6.89
N ALA A 13 10.12 -2.59 -6.84
CA ALA A 13 9.85 -1.51 -5.90
C ALA A 13 8.43 -0.94 -6.08
N GLY A 14 7.99 -0.73 -7.32
CA GLY A 14 6.61 -0.31 -7.62
C GLY A 14 5.56 -1.32 -7.16
N ARG A 15 5.86 -2.62 -7.22
CA ARG A 15 4.99 -3.69 -6.69
C ARG A 15 4.91 -3.64 -5.17
N VAL A 16 6.05 -3.50 -4.47
CA VAL A 16 6.10 -3.34 -3.01
C VAL A 16 5.33 -2.10 -2.55
N ALA A 17 5.47 -0.97 -3.26
CA ALA A 17 4.70 0.24 -3.00
C ALA A 17 3.18 0.03 -3.08
N SER A 18 2.74 -0.95 -3.87
CA SER A 18 1.34 -1.38 -4.03
C SER A 18 1.01 -2.64 -3.21
N LEU A 19 1.86 -3.01 -2.26
CA LEU A 19 1.70 -4.15 -1.35
C LEU A 19 1.61 -5.51 -2.06
N VAL A 20 2.29 -5.66 -3.20
CA VAL A 20 2.45 -6.92 -3.90
C VAL A 20 3.81 -7.51 -3.53
N PHE A 21 3.81 -8.45 -2.60
CA PHE A 21 5.01 -9.06 -2.00
C PHE A 21 5.35 -10.40 -2.67
N GLU A 22 5.61 -10.36 -3.97
CA GLU A 22 6.03 -11.53 -4.72
C GLU A 22 7.53 -11.46 -5.04
N PRO A 23 8.18 -12.61 -5.28
CA PRO A 23 9.58 -12.62 -5.69
C PRO A 23 9.83 -11.76 -6.94
N CYS A 24 10.98 -11.09 -6.97
CA CYS A 24 11.49 -10.34 -8.12
C CYS A 24 12.08 -11.29 -9.18
N ALA A 25 11.26 -12.09 -9.83
CA ALA A 25 11.75 -13.15 -10.74
C ALA A 25 12.72 -12.62 -11.80
N GLY A 26 12.45 -11.45 -12.40
CA GLY A 26 13.33 -10.84 -13.38
C GLY A 26 14.71 -10.47 -12.82
N PHE A 27 14.75 -9.94 -11.59
CA PHE A 27 16.03 -9.67 -10.91
C PHE A 27 16.76 -10.94 -10.48
N GLU A 28 16.03 -11.95 -9.99
CA GLU A 28 16.64 -13.19 -9.52
C GLU A 28 17.44 -13.91 -10.63
N ALA A 29 16.99 -13.80 -11.87
CA ALA A 29 17.72 -14.32 -13.02
C ALA A 29 19.05 -13.59 -13.27
N LEU A 30 19.21 -12.37 -12.76
CA LEU A 30 20.38 -11.52 -12.94
C LEU A 30 21.24 -11.41 -11.67
N ARG A 31 20.79 -11.99 -10.55
CA ARG A 31 21.35 -11.79 -9.21
C ARG A 31 22.86 -12.07 -9.15
N GLN A 32 23.33 -13.13 -9.82
CA GLN A 32 24.75 -13.52 -9.75
C GLN A 32 25.69 -12.47 -10.37
N ASP A 33 25.20 -11.76 -11.38
CA ASP A 33 25.96 -10.71 -12.09
C ASP A 33 25.66 -9.31 -11.57
N ALA A 34 24.75 -9.19 -10.59
CA ALA A 34 24.34 -7.92 -10.03
C ALA A 34 25.34 -7.41 -8.98
N LEU A 35 25.45 -6.08 -8.88
CA LEU A 35 26.28 -5.43 -7.88
C LEU A 35 25.75 -5.63 -6.45
N ALA A 36 26.65 -5.62 -5.46
CA ALA A 36 26.27 -5.78 -4.05
C ALA A 36 25.15 -4.83 -3.58
N PRO A 37 25.08 -3.53 -3.97
CA PRO A 37 23.97 -2.67 -3.65
C PRO A 37 22.64 -3.12 -4.25
N GLN A 38 22.65 -3.67 -5.47
CA GLN A 38 21.44 -4.18 -6.13
C GLN A 38 20.93 -5.45 -5.44
N GLN A 39 21.82 -6.35 -5.05
CA GLN A 39 21.48 -7.55 -4.29
C GLN A 39 20.89 -7.17 -2.91
N ALA A 40 21.52 -6.24 -2.21
CA ALA A 40 21.03 -5.73 -0.92
C ALA A 40 19.64 -5.10 -1.05
N TYR A 41 19.40 -4.33 -2.12
CA TYR A 41 18.08 -3.71 -2.36
C TYR A 41 17.02 -4.75 -2.70
N ALA A 42 17.34 -5.78 -3.49
CA ALA A 42 16.43 -6.88 -3.77
C ALA A 42 16.03 -7.62 -2.49
N ASP A 43 16.95 -7.88 -1.59
CA ASP A 43 16.68 -8.53 -0.30
C ASP A 43 15.83 -7.63 0.61
N TYR A 44 16.12 -6.34 0.63
CA TYR A 44 15.31 -5.34 1.34
C TYR A 44 13.85 -5.31 0.84
N LEU A 45 13.63 -5.31 -0.48
CA LEU A 45 12.29 -5.34 -1.09
C LEU A 45 11.51 -6.61 -0.72
N ARG A 46 12.20 -7.70 -0.39
CA ARG A 46 11.60 -8.95 0.09
C ARG A 46 11.39 -8.98 1.61
N GLY A 47 11.66 -7.89 2.31
CA GLY A 47 11.60 -7.81 3.76
C GLY A 47 12.73 -8.54 4.48
N GLN A 48 13.77 -8.95 3.76
CA GLN A 48 14.97 -9.58 4.32
C GLN A 48 16.01 -8.50 4.62
N ILE A 49 15.99 -8.00 5.86
CA ILE A 49 16.85 -6.89 6.26
C ILE A 49 18.07 -7.45 7.00
N ASN A 50 19.24 -7.29 6.37
CA ASN A 50 20.51 -7.49 7.04
C ASN A 50 21.09 -6.13 7.44
N LEU A 51 21.32 -5.93 8.73
CA LEU A 51 21.85 -4.68 9.27
C LEU A 51 23.20 -4.27 8.65
N GLN A 52 24.03 -5.25 8.31
CA GLN A 52 25.32 -5.01 7.64
C GLN A 52 25.17 -4.51 6.21
N SER A 53 24.02 -4.78 5.57
CA SER A 53 23.74 -4.36 4.20
C SER A 53 23.03 -3.00 4.12
N ILE A 54 22.61 -2.40 5.25
CA ILE A 54 21.93 -1.09 5.26
C ILE A 54 22.76 0.00 4.55
N PRO A 55 24.07 0.12 4.72
CA PRO A 55 24.86 1.13 4.00
C PRO A 55 24.85 0.98 2.48
N LEU A 56 24.54 -0.21 1.97
CA LEU A 56 24.43 -0.50 0.53
C LEU A 56 23.07 -0.09 -0.07
N LEU A 57 22.05 0.12 0.76
CA LEU A 57 20.73 0.52 0.32
C LEU A 57 20.73 1.97 -0.20
N PRO A 58 19.76 2.32 -1.10
CA PRO A 58 19.48 3.70 -1.42
C PRO A 58 19.30 4.53 -0.14
N GLN A 59 19.85 5.73 -0.10
CA GLN A 59 19.86 6.57 1.10
C GLN A 59 18.47 6.73 1.71
N ALA A 60 17.43 6.92 0.88
CA ALA A 60 16.05 7.07 1.31
C ALA A 60 15.50 5.86 2.10
N GLN A 61 16.08 4.67 1.93
CA GLN A 61 15.60 3.44 2.55
C GLN A 61 16.32 3.10 3.86
N ARG A 62 17.48 3.68 4.12
CA ARG A 62 18.37 3.25 5.22
C ARG A 62 17.75 3.40 6.60
N ALA A 63 17.10 4.52 6.88
CA ALA A 63 16.51 4.78 8.19
C ALA A 63 15.30 3.85 8.44
N ALA A 64 14.44 3.64 7.45
CA ALA A 64 13.34 2.70 7.55
C ALA A 64 13.83 1.25 7.68
N ALA A 65 14.90 0.87 6.96
CA ALA A 65 15.54 -0.44 7.10
C ALA A 65 16.11 -0.67 8.50
N ALA A 66 16.63 0.39 9.14
CA ALA A 66 17.07 0.35 10.54
C ALA A 66 15.92 0.29 11.56
N GLY A 67 14.66 0.36 11.11
CA GLY A 67 13.48 0.25 11.95
C GLY A 67 12.91 1.58 12.43
N ASP A 68 13.40 2.71 11.91
CA ASP A 68 12.84 4.03 12.22
C ASP A 68 11.61 4.32 11.35
N ALA A 69 10.42 4.09 11.91
CA ALA A 69 9.15 4.38 11.24
C ALA A 69 8.90 5.88 11.04
N ASN A 70 9.55 6.76 11.81
CA ASN A 70 9.42 8.22 11.66
C ASN A 70 10.18 8.72 10.42
N ALA A 71 11.14 7.94 9.93
CA ALA A 71 11.93 8.28 8.77
C ALA A 71 11.10 8.48 7.48
N LEU A 72 9.86 7.94 7.41
CA LEU A 72 9.02 8.13 6.23
C LEU A 72 8.80 9.60 5.88
N LYS A 73 8.66 10.45 6.90
CA LYS A 73 8.41 11.88 6.72
C LYS A 73 9.59 12.62 6.08
N GLU A 74 10.79 12.10 6.26
CA GLU A 74 12.03 12.66 5.72
C GLU A 74 12.30 12.21 4.28
N ILE A 75 11.57 11.23 3.78
CA ILE A 75 11.72 10.74 2.41
C ILE A 75 10.96 11.65 1.46
N ALA A 76 11.68 12.44 0.67
CA ALA A 76 11.06 13.39 -0.25
C ALA A 76 10.43 12.73 -1.49
N ASP A 77 11.03 11.65 -2.01
CA ASP A 77 10.51 10.94 -3.17
C ASP A 77 9.30 10.07 -2.80
N PRO A 78 8.11 10.32 -3.42
CA PRO A 78 6.88 9.60 -3.07
C PRO A 78 6.95 8.09 -3.27
N LEU A 79 7.63 7.62 -4.32
CA LEU A 79 7.78 6.19 -4.58
C LEU A 79 8.64 5.54 -3.50
N SER A 80 9.79 6.14 -3.19
CA SER A 80 10.67 5.68 -2.12
C SER A 80 9.97 5.64 -0.77
N GLN A 81 9.09 6.61 -0.49
CA GLN A 81 8.29 6.65 0.72
C GLN A 81 7.31 5.47 0.79
N LEU A 82 6.60 5.16 -0.30
CA LEU A 82 5.68 4.01 -0.36
C LEU A 82 6.43 2.68 -0.32
N VAL A 83 7.61 2.58 -0.89
CA VAL A 83 8.48 1.39 -0.79
C VAL A 83 8.87 1.14 0.66
N ALA A 84 9.37 2.16 1.35
CA ALA A 84 9.73 2.06 2.76
C ALA A 84 8.54 1.65 3.64
N ALA A 85 7.37 2.26 3.42
CA ALA A 85 6.14 1.89 4.09
C ALA A 85 5.74 0.43 3.82
N GLY A 86 5.85 -0.02 2.57
CA GLY A 86 5.57 -1.41 2.16
C GLY A 86 6.48 -2.43 2.84
N VAL A 87 7.77 -2.15 2.93
CA VAL A 87 8.72 -3.00 3.65
C VAL A 87 8.43 -3.02 5.15
N LEU A 88 8.09 -1.87 5.75
CA LEU A 88 7.67 -1.82 7.15
C LEU A 88 6.40 -2.65 7.40
N LEU A 89 5.44 -2.62 6.48
CA LEU A 89 4.23 -3.45 6.58
C LEU A 89 4.57 -4.93 6.46
N GLN A 90 5.36 -5.32 5.47
CA GLN A 90 5.76 -6.71 5.22
C GLN A 90 6.50 -7.31 6.42
N THR A 91 7.28 -6.50 7.13
CA THR A 91 8.06 -6.92 8.31
C THR A 91 7.32 -6.73 9.64
N GLY A 92 6.03 -6.37 9.60
CA GLY A 92 5.20 -6.21 10.80
C GLY A 92 5.51 -4.96 11.63
N LYS A 93 6.21 -3.99 11.05
CA LYS A 93 6.66 -2.75 11.75
C LYS A 93 5.85 -1.50 11.36
N ALA A 94 4.84 -1.63 10.49
CA ALA A 94 4.02 -0.50 10.10
C ALA A 94 3.05 -0.09 11.22
N SER A 95 3.27 1.09 11.78
CA SER A 95 2.34 1.74 12.70
C SER A 95 1.12 2.31 11.97
N PRO A 96 0.03 2.67 12.68
CA PRO A 96 -1.10 3.41 12.08
C PRO A 96 -0.66 4.69 11.36
N ALA A 97 0.35 5.39 11.88
CA ALA A 97 0.90 6.59 11.26
C ALA A 97 1.57 6.30 9.92
N VAL A 98 2.31 5.19 9.81
CA VAL A 98 2.92 4.75 8.54
C VAL A 98 1.85 4.46 7.50
N ILE A 99 0.78 3.77 7.87
CA ILE A 99 -0.34 3.45 6.97
C ILE A 99 -1.03 4.74 6.51
N GLY A 100 -1.32 5.67 7.43
CA GLY A 100 -1.90 6.98 7.10
C GLY A 100 -1.03 7.77 6.13
N GLN A 101 0.27 7.86 6.39
CA GLN A 101 1.23 8.54 5.52
C GLN A 101 1.26 7.93 4.10
N ALA A 102 1.25 6.60 4.00
CA ALA A 102 1.22 5.92 2.71
C ALA A 102 -0.06 6.22 1.92
N ILE A 103 -1.22 6.25 2.59
CA ILE A 103 -2.49 6.63 1.98
C ILE A 103 -2.44 8.06 1.46
N ASP A 104 -1.94 9.00 2.26
CA ASP A 104 -1.84 10.41 1.91
C ASP A 104 -0.90 10.61 0.72
N THR A 105 0.24 9.94 0.73
CA THR A 105 1.20 9.99 -0.39
C THR A 105 0.60 9.42 -1.67
N ALA A 106 0.01 8.24 -1.65
CA ALA A 106 -0.62 7.65 -2.82
C ALA A 106 -1.79 8.51 -3.35
N SER A 107 -2.57 9.11 -2.45
CA SER A 107 -3.69 9.99 -2.77
C SER A 107 -3.21 11.28 -3.44
N SER A 108 -2.19 11.94 -2.89
CA SER A 108 -1.64 13.19 -3.41
C SER A 108 -1.01 13.01 -4.80
N GLN A 109 -0.44 11.84 -5.08
CA GLN A 109 0.12 11.48 -6.37
C GLN A 109 -0.94 11.00 -7.39
N GLY A 110 -2.18 10.77 -6.98
CA GLY A 110 -3.21 10.18 -7.83
C GLY A 110 -2.93 8.72 -8.22
N TRP A 111 -2.12 8.01 -7.47
CA TRP A 111 -1.72 6.64 -7.75
C TRP A 111 -2.78 5.66 -7.25
N ARG A 112 -3.70 5.32 -8.12
CA ARG A 112 -4.88 4.51 -7.81
C ARG A 112 -4.53 3.14 -7.21
N ARG A 113 -3.57 2.41 -7.81
CA ARG A 113 -3.22 1.05 -7.37
C ARG A 113 -2.64 1.03 -5.95
N PRO A 114 -1.60 1.81 -5.61
CA PRO A 114 -1.13 1.91 -4.23
C PRO A 114 -2.22 2.40 -3.28
N LEU A 115 -2.98 3.44 -3.66
CA LEU A 115 -4.05 3.98 -2.81
C LEU A 115 -5.06 2.90 -2.40
N LEU A 116 -5.53 2.10 -3.35
CA LEU A 116 -6.48 1.00 -3.06
C LEU A 116 -5.86 -0.05 -2.15
N ALA A 117 -4.60 -0.42 -2.36
CA ALA A 117 -3.91 -1.39 -1.51
C ALA A 117 -3.80 -0.90 -0.06
N TRP A 118 -3.38 0.34 0.15
CA TRP A 118 -3.23 0.93 1.48
C TRP A 118 -4.57 1.19 2.17
N LEU A 119 -5.60 1.63 1.44
CA LEU A 119 -6.97 1.73 1.97
C LEU A 119 -7.49 0.36 2.42
N GLY A 120 -7.16 -0.71 1.70
CA GLY A 120 -7.50 -2.09 2.09
C GLY A 120 -6.87 -2.51 3.42
N VAL A 121 -5.62 -2.13 3.67
CA VAL A 121 -4.93 -2.38 4.96
C VAL A 121 -5.64 -1.63 6.08
N GLN A 122 -5.97 -0.36 5.88
CA GLN A 122 -6.67 0.43 6.89
C GLN A 122 -8.08 -0.09 7.15
N LEU A 123 -8.80 -0.52 6.11
CA LEU A 123 -10.12 -1.14 6.24
C LEU A 123 -10.05 -2.41 7.10
N LYS A 124 -9.11 -3.30 6.82
CA LYS A 124 -8.92 -4.51 7.61
C LYS A 124 -8.64 -4.20 9.09
N ARG A 125 -7.85 -3.17 9.37
CA ARG A 125 -7.59 -2.73 10.74
C ARG A 125 -8.84 -2.18 11.43
N ALA A 126 -9.64 -1.37 10.74
CA ALA A 126 -10.90 -0.84 11.25
C ALA A 126 -11.89 -1.97 11.59
N GLU A 127 -12.00 -2.96 10.70
CA GLU A 127 -12.84 -4.14 10.91
C GLU A 127 -12.39 -4.97 12.12
N GLN A 128 -11.08 -5.22 12.23
CA GLN A 128 -10.50 -5.96 13.37
C GLN A 128 -10.63 -5.21 14.69
N GLY A 129 -10.60 -3.88 14.65
CA GLY A 129 -10.80 -3.01 15.81
C GLY A 129 -12.26 -2.74 16.17
N GLY A 130 -13.22 -3.23 15.37
CA GLY A 130 -14.66 -3.01 15.59
C GLY A 130 -15.13 -1.59 15.24
N ASP A 131 -14.33 -0.80 14.54
CA ASP A 131 -14.71 0.55 14.08
C ASP A 131 -15.52 0.47 12.79
N LEU A 132 -16.83 0.20 12.97
CA LEU A 132 -17.76 0.01 11.86
C LEU A 132 -17.98 1.30 11.07
N GLN A 133 -17.91 2.46 11.72
CA GLN A 133 -18.10 3.75 11.02
C GLN A 133 -16.92 4.03 10.09
N GLU A 134 -15.72 3.83 10.55
CA GLU A 134 -14.52 3.99 9.73
C GLU A 134 -14.50 2.94 8.60
N ALA A 135 -14.87 1.71 8.86
CA ALA A 135 -14.96 0.67 7.84
C ALA A 135 -15.91 1.05 6.70
N VAL A 136 -17.10 1.60 7.02
CA VAL A 136 -18.06 2.09 6.01
C VAL A 136 -17.47 3.24 5.20
N ARG A 137 -16.80 4.20 5.85
CA ARG A 137 -16.15 5.34 5.20
C ARG A 137 -15.07 4.89 4.22
N LEU A 138 -14.22 3.94 4.64
CA LEU A 138 -13.14 3.40 3.83
C LEU A 138 -13.65 2.63 2.61
N ARG A 139 -14.68 1.78 2.78
CA ARG A 139 -15.32 1.08 1.65
C ARG A 139 -15.88 2.07 0.62
N ARG A 140 -16.52 3.13 1.07
CA ARG A 140 -17.01 4.19 0.18
C ARG A 140 -15.88 4.87 -0.58
N ARG A 141 -14.79 5.22 0.10
CA ARG A 141 -13.60 5.83 -0.52
C ARG A 141 -12.98 4.90 -1.56
N MET A 142 -12.86 3.61 -1.25
CA MET A 142 -12.36 2.61 -2.19
C MET A 142 -13.27 2.48 -3.42
N ALA A 143 -14.59 2.44 -3.26
CA ALA A 143 -15.54 2.40 -4.37
C ALA A 143 -15.38 3.61 -5.31
N LEU A 144 -15.27 4.81 -4.75
CA LEU A 144 -15.03 6.03 -5.52
C LEU A 144 -13.69 5.99 -6.26
N THR A 145 -12.63 5.52 -5.60
CA THR A 145 -11.30 5.36 -6.21
C THR A 145 -11.33 4.35 -7.37
N GLN A 146 -12.18 3.32 -7.28
CA GLN A 146 -12.38 2.33 -8.34
C GLN A 146 -13.27 2.85 -9.49
N GLY A 147 -13.88 4.01 -9.33
CA GLY A 147 -14.85 4.56 -10.29
C GLY A 147 -16.19 3.82 -10.28
N ARG A 148 -16.53 3.10 -9.20
CA ARG A 148 -17.82 2.46 -9.03
C ARG A 148 -18.84 3.50 -8.57
N ALA A 149 -20.02 3.52 -9.24
CA ALA A 149 -21.15 4.29 -8.75
C ALA A 149 -21.52 3.79 -7.34
N LEU A 150 -21.66 4.72 -6.40
CA LEU A 150 -22.24 4.38 -5.10
C LEU A 150 -23.71 4.04 -5.32
N PRO A 151 -24.26 3.00 -4.65
CA PRO A 151 -25.70 2.80 -4.67
C PRO A 151 -26.37 4.07 -4.14
N MET A 152 -27.09 4.75 -5.02
CA MET A 152 -27.94 5.86 -4.62
C MET A 152 -28.93 5.30 -3.61
N ASN A 153 -28.99 5.92 -2.45
CA ASN A 153 -30.00 5.62 -1.44
C ASN A 153 -31.36 5.80 -2.11
N GLN A 154 -32.01 4.71 -2.50
CA GLN A 154 -33.39 4.79 -2.98
C GLN A 154 -34.22 5.26 -1.78
N PRO A 155 -34.94 6.41 -1.88
CA PRO A 155 -35.84 6.77 -0.82
C PRO A 155 -36.91 5.68 -0.72
N ARG A 156 -37.14 5.19 0.49
CA ARG A 156 -38.26 4.30 0.81
C ARG A 156 -39.57 5.01 0.56
N HIS A 157 -40.05 4.95 -0.66
CA HIS A 157 -41.38 5.36 -1.03
C HIS A 157 -42.09 4.20 -1.73
N GLU A 158 -42.36 3.13 -1.00
CA GLU A 158 -43.31 2.12 -1.43
C GLU A 158 -43.69 1.20 -0.27
N LEU A 159 -44.36 1.75 0.75
CA LEU A 159 -45.08 0.95 1.73
C LEU A 159 -46.27 1.69 2.34
N LEU A 160 -46.96 2.52 1.53
CA LEU A 160 -48.25 3.13 1.98
C LEU A 160 -49.29 3.24 0.84
N SER A 161 -49.54 2.17 0.13
CA SER A 161 -50.72 2.16 -0.79
C SER A 161 -51.26 0.73 -1.00
N ASP A 162 -51.61 0.02 0.09
CA ASP A 162 -52.48 -1.14 -0.03
C ASP A 162 -53.31 -1.35 1.24
N THR A 163 -54.03 -0.33 1.65
CA THR A 163 -55.13 -0.49 2.61
C THR A 163 -56.22 0.51 2.33
N GLN A 164 -56.97 0.31 1.23
CA GLN A 164 -58.36 0.79 1.10
C GLN A 164 -58.98 0.24 -0.17
N LYS A 165 -59.49 -0.98 -0.10
CA LYS A 165 -60.62 -1.41 -0.90
C LYS A 165 -61.20 -2.71 -0.36
N GLU A 166 -61.94 -2.61 0.70
CA GLU A 166 -63.01 -3.55 1.00
C GLU A 166 -64.05 -2.82 1.83
N SER A 167 -65.20 -2.61 1.26
CA SER A 167 -66.52 -2.68 1.86
C SER A 167 -67.60 -2.30 0.90
N PRO A 168 -68.82 -2.77 1.15
CA PRO A 168 -69.51 -3.79 0.38
C PRO A 168 -70.46 -3.17 -0.61
#